data_2644cc2c53ae0e1dd323f187643adbe2
#
_entry.id   2644cc2c53ae0e1dd323f187643adbe2
#
_cell.length_a   1.000
_cell.length_b   1.000
_cell.length_c   1.000
_cell.angle_alpha   90.00
_cell.angle_beta   90.00
_cell.angle_gamma   90.00
#
_symmetry.space_group_name_H-M   'P 1'
#
loop_
_entity.id
_entity.type
_entity.pdbx_description
1 polymer ?
#
loop_
_entity_poly.entity_id
_entity_poly.type
_entity_poly.pdbx_seq_one_letter_code
_entity_poly.pdbx_strand_id
1 'polypeptide(L)'
;MEEAQVFVRDDTVDVRVHNVPIPKPGAGQILIKVVTTGTNPKDWKFPAWMENFNGANTGDDIAGYVHEIGDGVSGFQVGDRVASYHDYTTPHGSYAEYAIGEDYATFHIPDNISFEQAATVPLAAMTASLALFSRLGLPEPWFKEKAWSQKPEGGVLVYGAASAVGTFAIKLLQKADIHPIICVAGRGKDFVRSHLDESKGDLVIDYREGESAVVAAIRKTTKQLRYALDAVSEKASFNVVSQVLDPDCGAMSVVSPVGPEECPEKIRVEFTDVGRAHRDEKEFAYVWSRFFTLGLREGWLTPHPHELVPGGLQGVQIALTNLKEGKASALKYVLKIKDN
;
A
#
# COMPACT_ATOMS: atom_id res chain seq x y z
N MET A 1 22.44 -13.89 -10.27
CA MET A 1 22.04 -12.93 -9.22
C MET A 1 21.60 -13.66 -7.97
N GLU A 2 21.68 -13.01 -6.81
CA GLU A 2 21.09 -13.51 -5.58
C GLU A 2 19.60 -13.15 -5.48
N GLU A 3 18.82 -14.10 -4.94
CA GLU A 3 17.38 -13.97 -4.68
C GLU A 3 17.04 -14.61 -3.34
N ALA A 4 16.08 -14.01 -2.60
CA ALA A 4 15.58 -14.57 -1.35
C ALA A 4 14.20 -15.21 -1.55
N GLN A 5 14.07 -16.45 -1.12
CA GLN A 5 12.81 -17.20 -1.02
C GLN A 5 12.26 -17.13 0.41
N VAL A 6 10.97 -16.94 0.54
CA VAL A 6 10.28 -16.83 1.83
C VAL A 6 9.45 -18.08 2.09
N PHE A 7 9.73 -18.74 3.19
CA PHE A 7 8.96 -19.87 3.71
C PHE A 7 8.28 -19.50 5.01
N VAL A 8 7.08 -20.00 5.23
CA VAL A 8 6.43 -19.96 6.54
C VAL A 8 5.97 -21.34 6.93
N ARG A 9 6.54 -21.88 8.00
CA ARG A 9 6.25 -23.21 8.53
C ARG A 9 6.10 -23.14 10.04
N ASP A 10 5.12 -23.83 10.59
CA ASP A 10 4.87 -23.87 12.04
C ASP A 10 4.91 -22.46 12.66
N ASP A 11 4.24 -21.53 11.99
CA ASP A 11 4.18 -20.11 12.36
C ASP A 11 5.54 -19.38 12.40
N THR A 12 6.59 -19.95 11.79
CA THR A 12 7.93 -19.37 11.73
C THR A 12 8.27 -18.93 10.31
N VAL A 13 8.76 -17.69 10.16
CA VAL A 13 9.31 -17.19 8.90
C VAL A 13 10.73 -17.73 8.73
N ASP A 14 11.04 -18.35 7.59
CA ASP A 14 12.36 -18.84 7.18
C ASP A 14 12.70 -18.25 5.81
N VAL A 15 13.84 -17.58 5.69
CA VAL A 15 14.28 -16.93 4.44
C VAL A 15 15.58 -17.55 3.96
N ARG A 16 15.61 -17.98 2.69
CA ARG A 16 16.78 -18.62 2.08
C ARG A 16 17.24 -17.84 0.86
N VAL A 17 18.49 -17.42 0.87
CA VAL A 17 19.12 -16.75 -0.27
C VAL A 17 19.86 -17.77 -1.13
N HIS A 18 19.65 -17.71 -2.44
CA HIS A 18 20.26 -18.61 -3.42
C HIS A 18 20.55 -17.88 -4.73
N ASN A 19 21.34 -18.51 -5.58
CA ASN A 19 21.69 -17.96 -6.89
C ASN A 19 20.72 -18.43 -7.97
N VAL A 20 20.24 -17.48 -8.77
CA VAL A 20 19.38 -17.72 -9.94
C VAL A 20 19.91 -16.94 -11.15
N PRO A 21 19.56 -17.33 -12.38
CA PRO A 21 19.86 -16.51 -13.57
C PRO A 21 19.22 -15.11 -13.45
N ILE A 22 19.86 -14.12 -14.05
CA ILE A 22 19.24 -12.79 -14.22
C ILE A 22 18.10 -12.94 -15.24
N PRO A 23 16.85 -12.52 -14.92
CA PRO A 23 15.74 -12.61 -15.85
C PRO A 23 15.92 -11.65 -17.03
N LYS A 24 15.21 -11.89 -18.12
CA LYS A 24 15.08 -10.94 -19.23
C LYS A 24 13.69 -10.33 -19.24
N PRO A 25 13.58 -9.03 -19.48
CA PRO A 25 12.26 -8.39 -19.55
C PRO A 25 11.53 -8.84 -20.81
N GLY A 26 10.26 -9.19 -20.69
CA GLY A 26 9.33 -9.40 -21.80
C GLY A 26 8.78 -8.10 -22.36
N ALA A 27 7.86 -8.20 -23.31
CA ALA A 27 7.18 -7.02 -23.87
C ALA A 27 6.41 -6.26 -22.77
N GLY A 28 6.59 -4.93 -22.70
CA GLY A 28 6.00 -4.06 -21.68
C GLY A 28 6.67 -4.14 -20.31
N GLN A 29 7.75 -4.91 -20.17
CA GLN A 29 8.46 -5.11 -18.90
C GLN A 29 9.77 -4.35 -18.82
N ILE A 30 10.17 -4.04 -17.60
CA ILE A 30 11.41 -3.34 -17.27
C ILE A 30 12.19 -4.23 -16.29
N LEU A 31 13.43 -4.58 -16.63
CA LEU A 31 14.35 -5.19 -15.69
C LEU A 31 15.00 -4.07 -14.86
N ILE A 32 14.80 -4.11 -13.55
CA ILE A 32 15.28 -3.10 -12.62
C ILE A 32 16.41 -3.71 -11.77
N LYS A 33 17.59 -3.07 -11.77
CA LYS A 33 18.63 -3.35 -10.78
C LYS A 33 18.20 -2.77 -9.45
N VAL A 34 17.87 -3.65 -8.50
CA VAL A 34 17.28 -3.24 -7.21
C VAL A 34 18.36 -2.62 -6.32
N VAL A 35 18.12 -1.41 -5.87
CA VAL A 35 18.92 -0.74 -4.82
C VAL A 35 18.30 -0.96 -3.46
N THR A 36 16.99 -0.75 -3.37
CA THR A 36 16.23 -0.91 -2.12
C THR A 36 14.90 -1.61 -2.40
N THR A 37 14.52 -2.51 -1.53
CA THR A 37 13.18 -3.14 -1.51
C THR A 37 12.42 -2.77 -0.25
N GLY A 38 11.10 -2.63 -0.35
CA GLY A 38 10.19 -2.43 0.78
C GLY A 38 9.47 -3.74 1.15
N THR A 39 9.06 -3.85 2.41
CA THR A 39 8.33 -5.02 2.90
C THR A 39 6.84 -4.72 3.07
N ASN A 40 5.99 -5.73 2.92
CA ASN A 40 4.55 -5.65 3.11
C ASN A 40 4.03 -6.83 3.96
N PRO A 41 2.93 -6.67 4.71
CA PRO A 41 2.38 -7.77 5.51
C PRO A 41 2.06 -9.04 4.70
N LYS A 42 1.68 -8.91 3.43
CA LYS A 42 1.40 -10.04 2.54
C LYS A 42 2.63 -10.92 2.30
N ASP A 43 3.84 -10.39 2.41
CA ASP A 43 5.08 -11.09 2.06
C ASP A 43 5.34 -12.28 3.00
N TRP A 44 4.84 -12.24 4.23
CA TRP A 44 4.84 -13.38 5.13
C TRP A 44 3.47 -14.08 5.20
N LYS A 45 2.36 -13.33 4.97
CA LYS A 45 0.99 -13.87 5.03
C LYS A 45 0.70 -14.84 3.88
N PHE A 46 1.11 -14.51 2.66
CA PHE A 46 0.85 -15.37 1.51
C PHE A 46 1.55 -16.74 1.63
N PRO A 47 2.84 -16.85 1.97
CA PRO A 47 3.45 -18.16 2.26
C PRO A 47 2.78 -18.92 3.41
N ALA A 48 2.22 -18.21 4.39
CA ALA A 48 1.52 -18.84 5.51
C ALA A 48 0.13 -19.38 5.13
N TRP A 49 -0.55 -18.74 4.18
CA TRP A 49 -1.95 -19.06 3.85
C TRP A 49 -2.10 -19.87 2.56
N MET A 50 -1.15 -19.77 1.64
CA MET A 50 -1.24 -20.31 0.30
C MET A 50 0.04 -21.06 -0.07
N GLU A 51 -0.06 -22.39 -0.21
CA GLU A 51 1.09 -23.27 -0.44
C GLU A 51 1.91 -22.90 -1.69
N ASN A 52 1.26 -22.40 -2.73
CA ASN A 52 1.93 -21.98 -3.97
C ASN A 52 2.86 -20.75 -3.81
N PHE A 53 2.75 -20.02 -2.71
CA PHE A 53 3.66 -18.92 -2.36
C PHE A 53 4.75 -19.34 -1.38
N ASN A 54 4.66 -20.53 -0.79
CA ASN A 54 5.62 -21.02 0.18
C ASN A 54 6.93 -21.42 -0.54
N GLY A 55 7.97 -20.61 -0.36
CA GLY A 55 9.23 -20.72 -1.09
C GLY A 55 9.34 -19.82 -2.32
N ALA A 56 8.41 -18.89 -2.52
CA ALA A 56 8.51 -17.86 -3.55
C ALA A 56 9.30 -16.64 -3.07
N ASN A 57 9.78 -15.82 -4.00
CA ASN A 57 10.18 -14.45 -3.73
C ASN A 57 8.91 -13.60 -3.63
N THR A 58 8.52 -13.26 -2.42
CA THR A 58 7.25 -12.57 -2.13
C THR A 58 7.38 -11.05 -2.03
N GLY A 59 8.56 -10.49 -2.27
CA GLY A 59 8.79 -9.05 -2.26
C GLY A 59 8.21 -8.39 -3.51
N ASP A 60 7.57 -7.23 -3.34
CA ASP A 60 6.98 -6.50 -4.47
C ASP A 60 7.49 -5.08 -4.63
N ASP A 61 7.78 -4.35 -3.55
CA ASP A 61 8.22 -2.95 -3.68
C ASP A 61 9.66 -2.87 -4.17
N ILE A 62 9.86 -2.31 -5.35
CA ILE A 62 11.13 -2.14 -6.04
C ILE A 62 11.49 -0.66 -6.05
N ALA A 63 12.74 -0.32 -5.71
CA ALA A 63 13.34 0.97 -6.01
C ALA A 63 14.77 0.76 -6.52
N GLY A 64 15.11 1.30 -7.69
CA GLY A 64 16.39 1.04 -8.31
C GLY A 64 16.60 1.75 -9.65
N TYR A 65 17.49 1.20 -10.44
CA TYR A 65 17.81 1.70 -11.77
C TYR A 65 17.29 0.79 -12.86
N VAL A 66 16.74 1.36 -13.92
CA VAL A 66 16.43 0.61 -15.14
C VAL A 66 17.71 -0.01 -15.69
N HIS A 67 17.74 -1.34 -15.79
CA HIS A 67 18.88 -2.10 -16.32
C HIS A 67 18.67 -2.49 -17.78
N GLU A 68 17.49 -2.96 -18.12
CA GLU A 68 17.09 -3.36 -19.46
C GLU A 68 15.59 -3.09 -19.64
N ILE A 69 15.15 -2.79 -20.86
CA ILE A 69 13.73 -2.57 -21.21
C ILE A 69 13.31 -3.57 -22.27
N GLY A 70 12.11 -4.12 -22.12
CA GLY A 70 11.49 -5.00 -23.10
C GLY A 70 10.84 -4.25 -24.25
N ASP A 71 10.38 -4.99 -25.23
CA ASP A 71 9.70 -4.44 -26.41
C ASP A 71 8.43 -3.67 -26.02
N GLY A 72 8.17 -2.54 -26.68
CA GLY A 72 6.98 -1.73 -26.47
C GLY A 72 7.01 -0.81 -25.25
N VAL A 73 8.01 -0.92 -24.37
CA VAL A 73 8.18 0.02 -23.25
C VAL A 73 8.42 1.44 -23.74
N SER A 74 7.68 2.39 -23.19
CA SER A 74 7.82 3.80 -23.52
C SER A 74 7.94 4.67 -22.27
N GLY A 75 8.67 5.79 -22.39
CA GLY A 75 8.83 6.74 -21.27
C GLY A 75 9.90 6.34 -20.24
N PHE A 76 10.67 5.27 -20.47
CA PHE A 76 11.78 4.83 -19.64
C PHE A 76 13.02 4.54 -20.50
N GLN A 77 14.20 4.75 -19.93
CA GLN A 77 15.48 4.41 -20.53
C GLN A 77 16.43 3.78 -19.51
N VAL A 78 17.43 3.04 -19.99
CA VAL A 78 18.46 2.46 -19.13
C VAL A 78 19.15 3.55 -18.32
N GLY A 79 19.29 3.32 -17.01
CA GLY A 79 19.87 4.25 -16.05
C GLY A 79 18.84 5.15 -15.34
N ASP A 80 17.57 5.17 -15.75
CA ASP A 80 16.54 5.92 -15.03
C ASP A 80 16.38 5.41 -13.59
N ARG A 81 16.15 6.35 -12.67
CA ARG A 81 15.77 6.05 -11.28
C ARG A 81 14.28 5.77 -11.22
N VAL A 82 13.92 4.57 -10.86
CA VAL A 82 12.51 4.13 -10.90
C VAL A 82 12.10 3.37 -9.63
N ALA A 83 10.80 3.45 -9.32
CA ALA A 83 10.14 2.55 -8.38
C ALA A 83 8.96 1.86 -9.05
N SER A 84 8.70 0.63 -8.64
CA SER A 84 7.64 -0.22 -9.17
C SER A 84 7.14 -1.15 -8.09
N TYR A 85 5.98 -1.75 -8.28
CA TYR A 85 5.60 -2.95 -7.53
C TYR A 85 5.43 -4.12 -8.51
N HIS A 86 5.94 -5.26 -8.07
CA HIS A 86 5.96 -6.51 -8.84
C HIS A 86 4.57 -7.15 -8.86
N ASP A 87 4.22 -7.85 -9.94
CA ASP A 87 3.04 -8.71 -9.97
C ASP A 87 3.32 -9.99 -9.16
N TYR A 88 2.79 -10.05 -7.96
CA TYR A 88 3.01 -11.15 -7.02
C TYR A 88 2.61 -12.54 -7.57
N THR A 89 1.90 -12.60 -8.70
CA THR A 89 1.53 -13.87 -9.35
C THR A 89 2.59 -14.38 -10.32
N THR A 90 3.66 -13.61 -10.55
CA THR A 90 4.76 -13.92 -11.47
C THR A 90 6.09 -14.13 -10.71
N PRO A 91 7.09 -14.76 -11.30
CA PRO A 91 8.43 -14.84 -10.71
C PRO A 91 9.17 -13.49 -10.80
N HIS A 92 10.32 -13.40 -10.11
CA HIS A 92 11.27 -12.27 -10.15
C HIS A 92 10.84 -11.04 -9.37
N GLY A 93 10.34 -11.25 -8.14
CA GLY A 93 9.99 -10.21 -7.17
C GLY A 93 11.19 -9.43 -6.63
N SER A 94 10.91 -8.47 -5.75
CA SER A 94 11.87 -7.45 -5.32
C SER A 94 12.93 -7.92 -4.31
N TYR A 95 12.77 -9.10 -3.71
CA TYR A 95 13.81 -9.65 -2.82
C TYR A 95 14.92 -10.31 -3.63
N ALA A 96 15.52 -9.55 -4.55
CA ALA A 96 16.58 -10.00 -5.44
C ALA A 96 17.44 -8.82 -5.89
N GLU A 97 18.61 -9.09 -6.47
CA GLU A 97 19.47 -8.04 -7.06
C GLU A 97 18.85 -7.40 -8.31
N TYR A 98 18.00 -8.15 -9.02
CA TYR A 98 17.23 -7.67 -10.17
C TYR A 98 15.80 -8.17 -10.06
N ALA A 99 14.85 -7.31 -10.41
CA ALA A 99 13.42 -7.60 -10.38
C ALA A 99 12.74 -7.13 -11.68
N ILE A 100 11.61 -7.74 -12.01
CA ILE A 100 10.77 -7.34 -13.14
C ILE A 100 9.68 -6.40 -12.65
N GLY A 101 9.56 -5.23 -13.28
CA GLY A 101 8.45 -4.30 -13.14
C GLY A 101 7.71 -4.14 -14.47
N GLU A 102 6.41 -3.94 -14.42
CA GLU A 102 5.60 -3.60 -15.57
C GLU A 102 5.66 -2.10 -15.85
N ASP A 103 5.72 -1.65 -17.10
CA ASP A 103 5.87 -0.23 -17.45
C ASP A 103 4.70 0.63 -16.92
N TYR A 104 3.47 0.09 -16.93
CA TYR A 104 2.30 0.77 -16.40
C TYR A 104 2.29 0.89 -14.86
N ALA A 105 3.02 0.02 -14.15
CA ALA A 105 3.13 0.01 -12.69
C ALA A 105 4.42 0.68 -12.18
N THR A 106 5.27 1.15 -13.09
CA THR A 106 6.57 1.77 -12.79
C THR A 106 6.46 3.29 -12.86
N PHE A 107 7.18 3.99 -12.00
CA PHE A 107 7.26 5.45 -11.98
C PHE A 107 8.66 5.96 -11.69
N HIS A 108 8.98 7.17 -12.20
CA HIS A 108 10.27 7.81 -11.96
C HIS A 108 10.38 8.33 -10.54
N ILE A 109 11.54 8.11 -9.92
CA ILE A 109 11.89 8.66 -8.61
C ILE A 109 12.53 10.04 -8.82
N PRO A 110 11.93 11.14 -8.32
CA PRO A 110 12.54 12.47 -8.37
C PRO A 110 13.88 12.53 -7.61
N ASP A 111 14.77 13.47 -7.99
CA ASP A 111 16.11 13.56 -7.41
C ASP A 111 16.13 13.85 -5.90
N ASN A 112 15.10 14.51 -5.41
CA ASN A 112 14.92 14.82 -3.98
C ASN A 112 14.43 13.63 -3.12
N ILE A 113 14.19 12.46 -3.71
CA ILE A 113 13.71 11.25 -3.02
C ILE A 113 14.78 10.17 -3.08
N SER A 114 15.15 9.59 -1.93
CA SER A 114 16.09 8.47 -1.87
C SER A 114 15.42 7.15 -2.31
N PHE A 115 16.20 6.10 -2.59
CA PHE A 115 15.66 4.79 -2.93
C PHE A 115 14.93 4.15 -1.73
N GLU A 116 15.43 4.36 -0.51
CA GLU A 116 14.79 3.89 0.72
C GLU A 116 13.41 4.53 0.90
N GLN A 117 13.32 5.82 0.66
CA GLN A 117 12.05 6.55 0.66
C GLN A 117 11.11 6.05 -0.44
N ALA A 118 11.63 5.90 -1.66
CA ALA A 118 10.84 5.46 -2.82
C ALA A 118 10.28 4.04 -2.64
N ALA A 119 11.03 3.12 -2.03
CA ALA A 119 10.60 1.76 -1.75
C ALA A 119 9.42 1.66 -0.75
N THR A 120 9.04 2.77 -0.10
CA THR A 120 7.86 2.78 0.78
C THR A 120 6.55 3.00 0.02
N VAL A 121 6.60 3.42 -1.24
CA VAL A 121 5.47 4.00 -1.97
C VAL A 121 4.68 2.97 -2.78
N PRO A 122 5.29 2.13 -3.66
CA PRO A 122 4.60 1.55 -4.81
C PRO A 122 3.34 0.76 -4.44
N LEU A 123 3.46 -0.36 -3.75
CA LEU A 123 2.32 -1.23 -3.42
C LEU A 123 1.32 -0.54 -2.51
N ALA A 124 1.78 0.18 -1.48
CA ALA A 124 0.89 0.78 -0.49
C ALA A 124 0.10 1.97 -1.07
N ALA A 125 0.73 2.82 -1.88
CA ALA A 125 0.05 3.94 -2.53
C ALA A 125 -0.94 3.46 -3.59
N MET A 126 -0.59 2.42 -4.37
CA MET A 126 -1.50 1.83 -5.34
C MET A 126 -2.69 1.15 -4.66
N THR A 127 -2.48 0.42 -3.56
CA THR A 127 -3.57 -0.15 -2.76
C THR A 127 -4.53 0.93 -2.26
N ALA A 128 -4.00 2.04 -1.73
CA ALA A 128 -4.82 3.16 -1.28
C ALA A 128 -5.60 3.81 -2.44
N SER A 129 -4.96 3.98 -3.61
CA SER A 129 -5.60 4.54 -4.80
C SER A 129 -6.75 3.67 -5.29
N LEU A 130 -6.52 2.36 -5.42
CA LEU A 130 -7.54 1.39 -5.81
C LEU A 130 -8.71 1.38 -4.82
N ALA A 131 -8.41 1.34 -3.51
CA ALA A 131 -9.43 1.32 -2.48
C ALA A 131 -10.36 2.54 -2.56
N LEU A 132 -9.78 3.73 -2.65
CA LEU A 132 -10.54 4.99 -2.61
C LEU A 132 -11.25 5.28 -3.93
N PHE A 133 -10.54 5.17 -5.05
CA PHE A 133 -11.04 5.72 -6.32
C PHE A 133 -11.64 4.66 -7.23
N SER A 134 -11.12 3.43 -7.22
CA SER A 134 -11.73 2.33 -7.99
C SER A 134 -12.82 1.61 -7.20
N ARG A 135 -12.56 1.18 -5.96
CA ARG A 135 -13.52 0.37 -5.17
C ARG A 135 -14.62 1.22 -4.55
N LEU A 136 -14.28 2.29 -3.86
CA LEU A 136 -15.26 3.17 -3.24
C LEU A 136 -15.87 4.17 -4.23
N GLY A 137 -15.22 4.41 -5.39
CA GLY A 137 -15.71 5.30 -6.43
C GLY A 137 -15.67 6.78 -6.03
N LEU A 138 -14.75 7.17 -5.13
CA LEU A 138 -14.54 8.56 -4.78
C LEU A 138 -14.02 9.35 -5.99
N PRO A 139 -14.27 10.66 -6.08
CA PRO A 139 -13.78 11.48 -7.19
C PRO A 139 -12.25 11.61 -7.14
N GLU A 140 -11.60 11.33 -8.26
CA GLU A 140 -10.15 11.43 -8.38
C GLU A 140 -9.67 12.89 -8.30
N PRO A 141 -8.44 13.13 -7.78
CA PRO A 141 -7.95 14.48 -7.46
C PRO A 141 -7.72 15.40 -8.66
N TRP A 142 -7.74 14.89 -9.88
CA TRP A 142 -7.59 15.69 -11.11
C TRP A 142 -8.93 16.17 -11.71
N PHE A 143 -10.07 15.62 -11.26
CA PHE A 143 -11.41 16.06 -11.69
C PHE A 143 -12.02 17.08 -10.74
N LYS A 144 -11.42 18.28 -10.65
CA LYS A 144 -11.81 19.32 -9.70
C LYS A 144 -13.30 19.69 -9.72
N GLU A 145 -13.90 19.80 -10.89
CA GLU A 145 -15.33 20.15 -11.03
C GLU A 145 -16.27 19.03 -10.56
N LYS A 146 -15.93 17.77 -10.85
CA LYS A 146 -16.69 16.60 -10.39
C LYS A 146 -16.56 16.39 -8.88
N ALA A 147 -15.37 16.63 -8.33
CA ALA A 147 -15.10 16.49 -6.91
C ALA A 147 -16.00 17.40 -6.06
N TRP A 148 -16.32 18.60 -6.53
CA TRP A 148 -17.15 19.56 -5.77
C TRP A 148 -18.62 19.16 -5.67
N SER A 149 -19.18 18.50 -6.68
CA SER A 149 -20.57 18.06 -6.72
C SER A 149 -20.85 16.70 -6.09
N GLN A 150 -19.81 15.90 -5.81
CA GLN A 150 -19.90 14.52 -5.34
C GLN A 150 -19.08 14.25 -4.07
N LYS A 151 -18.66 15.28 -3.34
CA LYS A 151 -17.94 15.07 -2.07
C LYS A 151 -18.83 14.29 -1.10
N PRO A 152 -18.28 13.26 -0.44
CA PRO A 152 -19.04 12.48 0.54
C PRO A 152 -19.45 13.35 1.74
N GLU A 153 -20.73 13.55 1.96
CA GLU A 153 -21.27 14.38 3.06
C GLU A 153 -20.80 13.73 4.33
N GLY A 154 -20.36 13.30 4.98
CA GLY A 154 -19.91 12.74 6.25
C GLY A 154 -18.43 12.37 6.27
N GLY A 155 -17.73 12.68 5.19
CA GLY A 155 -16.30 12.39 5.08
C GLY A 155 -15.97 10.93 4.80
N VAL A 156 -14.73 10.54 5.08
CA VAL A 156 -14.21 9.18 4.86
C VAL A 156 -13.51 8.69 6.12
N LEU A 157 -13.85 7.48 6.56
CA LEU A 157 -13.15 6.80 7.64
C LEU A 157 -11.94 6.04 7.08
N VAL A 158 -10.77 6.22 7.71
CA VAL A 158 -9.56 5.44 7.46
C VAL A 158 -9.19 4.72 8.75
N TYR A 159 -9.50 3.44 8.84
CA TYR A 159 -9.07 2.58 9.94
C TYR A 159 -7.67 2.00 9.63
N GLY A 160 -6.77 1.98 10.62
CA GLY A 160 -5.36 1.66 10.38
C GLY A 160 -4.59 2.81 9.73
N ALA A 161 -4.98 4.05 10.04
CA ALA A 161 -4.47 5.28 9.43
C ALA A 161 -2.93 5.46 9.54
N ALA A 162 -2.29 4.84 10.53
CA ALA A 162 -0.84 4.86 10.70
C ALA A 162 -0.09 3.79 9.86
N SER A 163 -0.80 2.90 9.18
CA SER A 163 -0.18 1.97 8.22
C SER A 163 0.26 2.71 6.96
N ALA A 164 1.13 2.11 6.14
CA ALA A 164 1.53 2.73 4.88
C ALA A 164 0.32 2.99 3.96
N VAL A 165 -0.59 2.01 3.82
CA VAL A 165 -1.83 2.17 3.04
C VAL A 165 -2.69 3.31 3.61
N GLY A 166 -2.93 3.31 4.94
CA GLY A 166 -3.73 4.35 5.59
C GLY A 166 -3.13 5.75 5.45
N THR A 167 -1.81 5.87 5.58
CA THR A 167 -1.11 7.15 5.42
C THR A 167 -1.19 7.67 3.99
N PHE A 168 -1.03 6.81 2.97
CA PHE A 168 -1.22 7.22 1.58
C PHE A 168 -2.68 7.57 1.30
N ALA A 169 -3.64 6.85 1.88
CA ALA A 169 -5.05 7.18 1.77
C ALA A 169 -5.35 8.60 2.29
N ILE A 170 -4.80 9.00 3.44
CA ILE A 170 -4.95 10.36 3.96
C ILE A 170 -4.43 11.39 2.96
N LYS A 171 -3.20 11.22 2.43
CA LYS A 171 -2.59 12.15 1.47
C LYS A 171 -3.39 12.26 0.18
N LEU A 172 -3.93 11.15 -0.30
CA LEU A 172 -4.75 11.09 -1.50
C LEU A 172 -6.12 11.77 -1.30
N LEU A 173 -6.77 11.54 -0.16
CA LEU A 173 -8.01 12.22 0.21
C LEU A 173 -7.81 13.73 0.33
N GLN A 174 -6.73 14.17 0.96
CA GLN A 174 -6.37 15.59 1.02
C GLN A 174 -6.11 16.19 -0.37
N LYS A 175 -5.41 15.47 -1.25
CA LYS A 175 -5.18 15.92 -2.63
C LYS A 175 -6.46 16.02 -3.44
N ALA A 176 -7.44 15.17 -3.16
CA ALA A 176 -8.80 15.21 -3.72
C ALA A 176 -9.72 16.23 -3.02
N ASP A 177 -9.22 16.93 -1.99
CA ASP A 177 -9.97 17.85 -1.13
C ASP A 177 -11.24 17.21 -0.52
N ILE A 178 -11.13 15.94 -0.09
CA ILE A 178 -12.19 15.18 0.57
C ILE A 178 -11.97 15.24 2.07
N HIS A 179 -12.91 15.85 2.79
CA HIS A 179 -12.91 16.06 4.23
C HIS A 179 -14.35 15.94 4.81
N PRO A 180 -14.55 15.66 6.09
CA PRO A 180 -13.52 15.33 7.08
C PRO A 180 -12.90 13.94 6.82
N ILE A 181 -11.61 13.79 7.16
CA ILE A 181 -10.94 12.50 7.20
C ILE A 181 -10.96 12.02 8.66
N ILE A 182 -11.72 10.96 8.93
CA ILE A 182 -11.85 10.39 10.26
C ILE A 182 -10.87 9.23 10.35
N CYS A 183 -9.79 9.37 11.13
CA CYS A 183 -8.74 8.39 11.25
C CYS A 183 -8.87 7.56 12.52
N VAL A 184 -8.56 6.26 12.44
CA VAL A 184 -8.38 5.40 13.60
C VAL A 184 -6.96 4.85 13.60
N ALA A 185 -6.22 5.10 14.68
CA ALA A 185 -4.84 4.66 14.84
C ALA A 185 -4.56 4.31 16.32
N GLY A 186 -3.43 3.65 16.59
CA GLY A 186 -2.99 3.34 17.95
C GLY A 186 -1.68 4.04 18.28
N ARG A 187 -0.57 3.27 18.39
CA ARG A 187 0.77 3.81 18.71
C ARG A 187 1.23 4.93 17.76
N GLY A 188 0.82 4.89 16.50
CA GLY A 188 1.14 5.90 15.49
C GLY A 188 0.17 7.09 15.45
N LYS A 189 -0.69 7.32 16.46
CA LYS A 189 -1.70 8.39 16.49
C LYS A 189 -1.11 9.79 16.29
N ASP A 190 -0.01 10.11 16.94
CA ASP A 190 0.60 11.45 16.82
C ASP A 190 1.22 11.67 15.43
N PHE A 191 1.76 10.64 14.82
CA PHE A 191 2.19 10.66 13.42
C PHE A 191 1.00 10.94 12.49
N VAL A 192 -0.13 10.25 12.67
CA VAL A 192 -1.34 10.50 11.89
C VAL A 192 -1.81 11.94 12.07
N ARG A 193 -1.89 12.43 13.32
CA ARG A 193 -2.34 13.79 13.62
C ARG A 193 -1.51 14.85 12.89
N SER A 194 -0.20 14.67 12.76
CA SER A 194 0.68 15.61 12.04
C SER A 194 0.38 15.75 10.53
N HIS A 195 -0.44 14.86 9.97
CA HIS A 195 -0.87 14.88 8.58
C HIS A 195 -2.28 15.47 8.39
N LEU A 196 -3.04 15.71 9.47
CA LEU A 196 -4.45 16.08 9.38
C LEU A 196 -4.65 17.59 9.42
N ASP A 197 -5.69 18.06 8.74
CA ASP A 197 -6.16 19.45 8.78
C ASP A 197 -7.40 19.55 9.68
N GLU A 198 -7.18 19.83 10.96
CA GLU A 198 -8.26 19.96 11.94
C GLU A 198 -9.25 21.09 11.58
N SER A 199 -8.83 22.10 10.80
CA SER A 199 -9.72 23.19 10.35
C SER A 199 -10.77 22.71 9.35
N LYS A 200 -10.54 21.58 8.70
CA LYS A 200 -11.47 20.89 7.78
C LYS A 200 -12.26 19.77 8.47
N GLY A 201 -12.12 19.64 9.79
CA GLY A 201 -12.79 18.64 10.59
C GLY A 201 -12.08 17.27 10.62
N ASP A 202 -10.86 17.17 10.12
CA ASP A 202 -10.07 15.95 10.21
C ASP A 202 -9.71 15.64 11.66
N LEU A 203 -9.70 14.35 12.02
CA LEU A 203 -9.38 13.93 13.39
C LEU A 203 -8.81 12.51 13.43
N VAL A 204 -8.14 12.18 14.54
CA VAL A 204 -7.67 10.83 14.81
C VAL A 204 -8.16 10.33 16.17
N ILE A 205 -8.74 9.13 16.17
CA ILE A 205 -9.27 8.40 17.33
C ILE A 205 -8.31 7.26 17.67
N ASP A 206 -8.09 7.02 18.96
CA ASP A 206 -7.23 5.93 19.43
C ASP A 206 -8.04 4.64 19.62
N TYR A 207 -7.78 3.60 18.82
CA TYR A 207 -8.52 2.33 18.95
C TYR A 207 -8.30 1.61 20.30
N ARG A 208 -7.23 1.95 21.03
CA ARG A 208 -6.91 1.35 22.34
C ARG A 208 -7.88 1.79 23.44
N GLU A 209 -8.71 2.81 23.18
CA GLU A 209 -9.79 3.22 24.08
C GLU A 209 -10.95 2.22 24.10
N GLY A 210 -10.92 1.22 23.23
CA GLY A 210 -11.92 0.15 23.11
C GLY A 210 -12.98 0.40 22.06
N GLU A 211 -13.56 -0.67 21.54
CA GLU A 211 -14.51 -0.66 20.41
C GLU A 211 -15.67 0.33 20.63
N SER A 212 -16.36 0.24 21.78
CA SER A 212 -17.51 1.10 22.08
C SER A 212 -17.14 2.59 22.12
N ALA A 213 -15.97 2.94 22.66
CA ALA A 213 -15.50 4.32 22.70
C ALA A 213 -15.20 4.86 21.29
N VAL A 214 -14.54 4.05 20.45
CA VAL A 214 -14.24 4.39 19.06
C VAL A 214 -15.53 4.60 18.26
N VAL A 215 -16.48 3.67 18.35
CA VAL A 215 -17.80 3.79 17.69
C VAL A 215 -18.51 5.07 18.13
N ALA A 216 -18.54 5.34 19.44
CA ALA A 216 -19.18 6.56 19.97
C ALA A 216 -18.51 7.84 19.47
N ALA A 217 -17.18 7.87 19.42
CA ALA A 217 -16.40 9.00 18.93
C ALA A 217 -16.69 9.28 17.44
N ILE A 218 -16.68 8.23 16.59
CA ILE A 218 -16.99 8.36 15.16
C ILE A 218 -18.43 8.90 14.98
N ARG A 219 -19.40 8.31 15.66
CA ARG A 219 -20.82 8.72 15.57
C ARG A 219 -21.08 10.15 16.08
N LYS A 220 -20.22 10.65 16.98
CA LYS A 220 -20.26 12.05 17.42
C LYS A 220 -19.77 13.00 16.34
N THR A 221 -18.78 12.57 15.54
CA THR A 221 -18.18 13.39 14.47
C THR A 221 -19.10 13.50 13.26
N THR A 222 -19.71 12.39 12.85
CA THR A 222 -20.58 12.36 11.67
C THR A 222 -21.79 11.46 11.88
N LYS A 223 -22.91 11.83 11.23
CA LYS A 223 -24.17 11.07 11.24
C LYS A 223 -24.40 10.30 9.93
N GLN A 224 -23.63 10.58 8.89
CA GLN A 224 -23.84 10.09 7.52
C GLN A 224 -22.55 9.55 6.92
N LEU A 225 -21.84 8.71 7.67
CA LEU A 225 -20.62 8.10 7.18
C LEU A 225 -20.94 7.04 6.11
N ARG A 226 -20.62 7.33 4.87
CA ARG A 226 -20.90 6.43 3.74
C ARG A 226 -19.69 5.63 3.29
N TYR A 227 -18.48 6.10 3.51
CA TYR A 227 -17.27 5.51 2.96
C TYR A 227 -16.22 5.23 4.03
N ALA A 228 -15.64 4.04 3.98
CA ALA A 228 -14.55 3.65 4.85
C ALA A 228 -13.48 2.83 4.09
N LEU A 229 -12.22 3.08 4.42
CA LEU A 229 -11.12 2.18 4.14
C LEU A 229 -10.69 1.50 5.45
N ASP A 230 -10.82 0.18 5.51
CA ASP A 230 -10.21 -0.63 6.56
C ASP A 230 -8.86 -1.17 6.08
N ALA A 231 -7.77 -0.45 6.38
CA ALA A 231 -6.40 -0.81 6.03
C ALA A 231 -5.77 -1.84 7.00
N VAL A 232 -6.56 -2.38 7.92
CA VAL A 232 -6.20 -3.48 8.84
C VAL A 232 -6.91 -4.76 8.41
N SER A 233 -8.22 -4.68 8.23
CA SER A 233 -9.10 -5.78 7.78
C SER A 233 -9.00 -7.02 8.67
N GLU A 234 -8.99 -6.79 9.98
CA GLU A 234 -9.11 -7.82 11.00
C GLU A 234 -10.51 -7.73 11.64
N LYS A 235 -10.95 -8.79 12.29
CA LYS A 235 -12.30 -8.87 12.89
C LYS A 235 -12.65 -7.65 13.75
N ALA A 236 -11.70 -7.15 14.54
CA ALA A 236 -11.96 -6.00 15.43
C ALA A 236 -12.16 -4.69 14.64
N SER A 237 -11.33 -4.41 13.63
CA SER A 237 -11.48 -3.22 12.79
C SER A 237 -12.74 -3.29 11.93
N PHE A 238 -12.99 -4.44 11.34
CA PHE A 238 -14.17 -4.69 10.52
C PHE A 238 -15.47 -4.46 11.30
N ASN A 239 -15.56 -4.97 12.55
CA ASN A 239 -16.72 -4.76 13.42
C ASN A 239 -16.96 -3.28 13.73
N VAL A 240 -15.90 -2.51 14.05
CA VAL A 240 -16.03 -1.07 14.29
C VAL A 240 -16.55 -0.36 13.05
N VAL A 241 -15.93 -0.62 11.89
CA VAL A 241 -16.31 0.04 10.62
C VAL A 241 -17.75 -0.28 10.25
N SER A 242 -18.16 -1.56 10.36
CA SER A 242 -19.53 -1.99 10.07
C SER A 242 -20.59 -1.31 10.93
N GLN A 243 -20.28 -1.01 12.18
CA GLN A 243 -21.23 -0.36 13.10
C GLN A 243 -21.41 1.13 12.83
N VAL A 244 -20.43 1.80 12.23
CA VAL A 244 -20.46 3.25 12.07
C VAL A 244 -20.86 3.73 10.68
N LEU A 245 -20.78 2.85 9.68
CA LEU A 245 -21.26 3.13 8.33
C LEU A 245 -22.76 3.30 8.29
N ASP A 246 -23.23 4.12 7.35
CA ASP A 246 -24.65 4.23 7.04
C ASP A 246 -25.23 2.86 6.69
N PRO A 247 -26.26 2.38 7.40
CA PRO A 247 -26.75 1.02 7.22
C PRO A 247 -27.45 0.80 5.87
N ASP A 248 -27.88 1.84 5.17
CA ASP A 248 -28.64 1.73 3.91
C ASP A 248 -27.79 1.97 2.67
N CYS A 249 -26.67 2.68 2.78
CA CYS A 249 -25.84 3.04 1.63
C CYS A 249 -24.33 3.07 1.92
N GLY A 250 -23.91 2.50 3.05
CA GLY A 250 -22.51 2.44 3.43
C GLY A 250 -21.68 1.56 2.50
N ALA A 251 -20.43 1.95 2.28
CA ALA A 251 -19.46 1.18 1.54
C ALA A 251 -18.11 1.17 2.26
N MET A 252 -17.50 0.00 2.37
CA MET A 252 -16.13 -0.13 2.86
C MET A 252 -15.25 -0.87 1.87
N SER A 253 -13.99 -0.46 1.79
CA SER A 253 -12.93 -1.21 1.15
C SER A 253 -12.06 -1.87 2.21
N VAL A 254 -11.76 -3.16 2.02
CA VAL A 254 -10.90 -3.96 2.89
C VAL A 254 -9.66 -4.41 2.13
N VAL A 255 -8.52 -4.56 2.81
CA VAL A 255 -7.23 -4.97 2.20
C VAL A 255 -6.87 -6.42 2.47
N SER A 256 -7.75 -7.15 3.13
CA SER A 256 -7.66 -8.60 3.33
C SER A 256 -9.04 -9.20 3.07
N PRO A 257 -9.12 -10.42 2.52
CA PRO A 257 -10.41 -11.06 2.28
C PRO A 257 -11.22 -11.22 3.58
N VAL A 258 -12.53 -10.97 3.49
CA VAL A 258 -13.51 -11.16 4.57
C VAL A 258 -14.51 -12.20 4.09
N GLY A 259 -14.90 -13.13 4.95
CA GLY A 259 -15.90 -14.13 4.61
C GLY A 259 -17.27 -13.50 4.33
N PRO A 260 -18.05 -14.02 3.37
CA PRO A 260 -19.36 -13.45 3.03
C PRO A 260 -20.35 -13.47 4.22
N GLU A 261 -20.18 -14.41 5.15
CA GLU A 261 -20.99 -14.53 6.37
C GLU A 261 -20.69 -13.43 7.40
N GLU A 262 -19.56 -12.75 7.26
CA GLU A 262 -19.18 -11.62 8.12
C GLU A 262 -19.69 -10.28 7.58
N CYS A 263 -20.09 -10.23 6.29
CA CYS A 263 -20.50 -9.01 5.63
C CYS A 263 -21.92 -8.59 6.05
N PRO A 264 -22.14 -7.35 6.50
CA PRO A 264 -23.47 -6.82 6.75
C PRO A 264 -24.33 -6.80 5.47
N GLU A 265 -25.60 -7.20 5.55
CA GLU A 265 -26.48 -7.36 4.37
C GLU A 265 -26.59 -6.13 3.46
N LYS A 266 -26.52 -4.93 4.04
CA LYS A 266 -26.79 -3.69 3.30
C LYS A 266 -25.53 -2.85 3.05
N ILE A 267 -24.39 -3.16 3.68
CA ILE A 267 -23.15 -2.45 3.48
C ILE A 267 -22.40 -3.12 2.34
N ARG A 268 -21.99 -2.32 1.34
CA ARG A 268 -21.16 -2.79 0.25
C ARG A 268 -19.73 -2.99 0.76
N VAL A 269 -19.26 -4.23 0.75
CA VAL A 269 -17.88 -4.59 1.13
C VAL A 269 -17.10 -4.95 -0.12
N GLU A 270 -16.02 -4.20 -0.37
CA GLU A 270 -15.16 -4.37 -1.54
C GLU A 270 -13.76 -4.81 -1.11
N PHE A 271 -13.32 -5.96 -1.57
CA PHE A 271 -11.93 -6.37 -1.38
C PHE A 271 -11.01 -5.67 -2.37
N THR A 272 -10.05 -4.91 -1.86
CA THR A 272 -9.00 -4.28 -2.64
C THR A 272 -7.81 -5.21 -2.75
N ASP A 273 -7.74 -5.94 -3.84
CA ASP A 273 -6.57 -6.70 -4.28
C ASP A 273 -5.72 -5.81 -5.20
N VAL A 274 -4.51 -5.46 -4.76
CA VAL A 274 -3.58 -4.63 -5.55
C VAL A 274 -3.13 -5.31 -6.84
N GLY A 275 -3.16 -6.65 -6.91
CA GLY A 275 -2.86 -7.41 -8.12
C GLY A 275 -3.82 -7.14 -9.28
N ARG A 276 -4.99 -6.55 -9.04
CA ARG A 276 -5.89 -6.11 -10.13
C ARG A 276 -5.26 -5.04 -11.02
N ALA A 277 -4.36 -4.23 -10.49
CA ALA A 277 -3.58 -3.30 -11.28
C ALA A 277 -2.71 -3.99 -12.35
N HIS A 278 -2.42 -5.29 -12.19
CA HIS A 278 -1.71 -6.09 -13.20
C HIS A 278 -2.64 -6.91 -14.10
N ARG A 279 -3.95 -6.89 -13.85
CA ARG A 279 -4.95 -7.67 -14.61
C ARG A 279 -5.92 -6.77 -15.37
N ASP A 280 -6.94 -6.30 -14.69
CA ASP A 280 -8.08 -5.60 -15.27
C ASP A 280 -8.10 -4.08 -14.99
N GLU A 281 -7.09 -3.56 -14.29
CA GLU A 281 -6.96 -2.13 -13.96
C GLU A 281 -5.58 -1.55 -14.38
N LYS A 282 -5.00 -2.01 -15.49
CA LYS A 282 -3.68 -1.55 -15.98
C LYS A 282 -3.67 -0.06 -16.32
N GLU A 283 -4.71 0.45 -16.95
CA GLU A 283 -4.85 1.87 -17.28
C GLU A 283 -4.94 2.73 -16.01
N PHE A 284 -5.65 2.25 -15.00
CA PHE A 284 -5.69 2.90 -13.70
C PHE A 284 -4.28 2.96 -13.09
N ALA A 285 -3.56 1.83 -13.06
CA ALA A 285 -2.19 1.77 -12.56
C ALA A 285 -1.26 2.70 -13.35
N TYR A 286 -1.40 2.76 -14.67
CA TYR A 286 -0.61 3.65 -15.54
C TYR A 286 -0.78 5.11 -15.14
N VAL A 287 -2.01 5.59 -14.99
CA VAL A 287 -2.29 6.99 -14.63
C VAL A 287 -1.78 7.30 -13.23
N TRP A 288 -2.06 6.42 -12.25
CA TRP A 288 -1.66 6.62 -10.87
C TRP A 288 -0.14 6.58 -10.67
N SER A 289 0.59 5.71 -11.37
CA SER A 289 2.05 5.65 -11.32
C SER A 289 2.67 6.99 -11.75
N ARG A 290 2.16 7.62 -12.81
CA ARG A 290 2.62 8.96 -13.25
C ARG A 290 2.24 10.04 -12.25
N PHE A 291 1.08 9.90 -11.62
CA PHE A 291 0.63 10.84 -10.60
C PHE A 291 1.47 10.74 -9.31
N PHE A 292 2.00 9.56 -8.99
CA PHE A 292 2.95 9.40 -7.87
C PHE A 292 4.26 10.15 -8.13
N THR A 293 4.84 10.05 -9.32
CA THR A 293 6.00 10.87 -9.69
C THR A 293 5.74 12.36 -9.49
N LEU A 294 4.59 12.84 -9.96
CA LEU A 294 4.18 14.23 -9.78
C LEU A 294 4.06 14.60 -8.31
N GLY A 295 3.40 13.76 -7.53
CA GLY A 295 3.18 13.99 -6.10
C GLY A 295 4.46 14.02 -5.28
N LEU A 296 5.39 13.11 -5.56
CA LEU A 296 6.70 13.08 -4.93
C LEU A 296 7.53 14.33 -5.29
N ARG A 297 7.51 14.74 -6.54
CA ARG A 297 8.21 15.93 -7.04
C ARG A 297 7.66 17.22 -6.42
N GLU A 298 6.33 17.34 -6.31
CA GLU A 298 5.65 18.50 -5.74
C GLU A 298 5.61 18.47 -4.20
N GLY A 299 5.95 17.35 -3.57
CA GLY A 299 6.05 17.20 -2.12
C GLY A 299 4.73 16.96 -1.38
N TRP A 300 3.58 16.83 -2.09
CA TRP A 300 2.31 16.50 -1.44
C TRP A 300 2.18 14.98 -1.18
N LEU A 301 2.81 14.13 -1.99
CA LEU A 301 2.94 12.71 -1.74
C LEU A 301 4.29 12.43 -1.07
N THR A 302 4.39 12.66 0.23
CA THR A 302 5.62 12.33 0.97
C THR A 302 5.72 10.82 1.18
N PRO A 303 6.94 10.21 1.10
CA PRO A 303 7.14 8.80 1.43
C PRO A 303 6.67 8.46 2.85
N HIS A 304 6.38 7.18 3.11
CA HIS A 304 6.08 6.72 4.47
C HIS A 304 7.38 6.63 5.29
N PRO A 305 7.35 6.88 6.62
CA PRO A 305 8.51 6.64 7.47
C PRO A 305 9.01 5.21 7.32
N HIS A 306 10.33 5.04 7.35
CA HIS A 306 10.93 3.73 7.15
C HIS A 306 12.08 3.49 8.13
N GLU A 307 12.38 2.22 8.34
CA GLU A 307 13.53 1.72 9.06
C GLU A 307 14.34 0.82 8.13
N LEU A 308 15.63 1.15 7.97
CA LEU A 308 16.55 0.33 7.18
C LEU A 308 16.99 -0.89 7.99
N VAL A 309 16.59 -2.08 7.56
CA VAL A 309 17.00 -3.34 8.17
C VAL A 309 18.35 -3.77 7.56
N PRO A 310 19.39 -4.00 8.36
CA PRO A 310 20.69 -4.38 7.85
C PRO A 310 20.72 -5.82 7.34
N GLY A 311 21.73 -6.14 6.53
CA GLY A 311 22.01 -7.51 6.07
C GLY A 311 21.56 -7.82 4.64
N GLY A 312 21.12 -6.82 3.85
CA GLY A 312 20.71 -7.02 2.47
C GLY A 312 19.59 -8.05 2.37
N LEU A 313 19.69 -9.01 1.45
CA LEU A 313 18.71 -10.10 1.29
C LEU A 313 18.55 -10.97 2.53
N GLN A 314 19.61 -11.15 3.34
CA GLN A 314 19.52 -11.88 4.62
C GLN A 314 18.67 -11.12 5.65
N GLY A 315 18.61 -9.79 5.55
CA GLY A 315 17.79 -8.94 6.41
C GLY A 315 16.27 -9.14 6.22
N VAL A 316 15.82 -9.73 5.10
CA VAL A 316 14.41 -10.06 4.84
C VAL A 316 13.83 -10.91 5.98
N GLN A 317 14.60 -11.86 6.49
CA GLN A 317 14.23 -12.69 7.65
C GLN A 317 13.81 -11.83 8.85
N ILE A 318 14.64 -10.85 9.20
CA ILE A 318 14.41 -9.97 10.36
C ILE A 318 13.19 -9.07 10.10
N ALA A 319 13.13 -8.47 8.93
CA ALA A 319 12.05 -7.55 8.56
C ALA A 319 10.67 -8.22 8.59
N LEU A 320 10.55 -9.41 7.99
CA LEU A 320 9.28 -10.14 7.95
C LEU A 320 8.88 -10.71 9.31
N THR A 321 9.85 -11.16 10.12
CA THR A 321 9.59 -11.57 11.50
C THR A 321 9.06 -10.40 12.33
N ASN A 322 9.68 -9.23 12.23
CA ASN A 322 9.22 -8.03 12.93
C ASN A 322 7.82 -7.58 12.48
N LEU A 323 7.49 -7.69 11.18
CA LEU A 323 6.14 -7.42 10.67
C LEU A 323 5.12 -8.39 11.27
N LYS A 324 5.44 -9.69 11.29
CA LYS A 324 4.57 -10.74 11.83
C LYS A 324 4.30 -10.54 13.32
N GLU A 325 5.31 -10.10 14.08
CA GLU A 325 5.21 -9.80 15.51
C GLU A 325 4.55 -8.43 15.81
N GLY A 326 4.09 -7.69 14.79
CA GLY A 326 3.41 -6.40 14.97
C GLY A 326 4.32 -5.28 15.53
N LYS A 327 5.63 -5.38 15.32
CA LYS A 327 6.60 -4.37 15.79
C LYS A 327 6.57 -3.07 14.99
N ALA A 328 6.16 -3.13 13.72
CA ALA A 328 6.01 -1.94 12.89
C ALA A 328 4.87 -1.05 13.40
N SER A 329 5.14 0.24 13.56
CA SER A 329 4.13 1.23 13.93
C SER A 329 4.46 2.57 13.29
N ALA A 330 3.64 3.02 12.35
CA ALA A 330 3.89 4.21 11.55
C ALA A 330 5.26 4.18 10.82
N LEU A 331 5.71 3.00 10.43
CA LEU A 331 6.94 2.79 9.67
C LEU A 331 6.83 1.57 8.75
N LYS A 332 7.65 1.54 7.72
CA LYS A 332 7.85 0.40 6.81
C LYS A 332 9.30 -0.06 6.90
N TYR A 333 9.53 -1.37 6.99
CA TYR A 333 10.88 -1.90 6.88
C TYR A 333 11.33 -1.89 5.42
N VAL A 334 12.54 -1.41 5.18
CA VAL A 334 13.18 -1.42 3.86
C VAL A 334 14.57 -2.06 3.97
N LEU A 335 15.03 -2.65 2.87
CA LEU A 335 16.31 -3.34 2.82
C LEU A 335 17.12 -2.81 1.64
N LYS A 336 18.36 -2.43 1.89
CA LYS A 336 19.32 -2.10 0.84
C LYS A 336 19.94 -3.38 0.32
N ILE A 337 19.72 -3.68 -0.96
CA ILE A 337 20.09 -4.99 -1.54
C ILE A 337 21.60 -5.05 -1.81
N LYS A 338 22.16 -4.00 -2.43
CA LYS A 338 23.62 -3.83 -2.59
C LYS A 338 24.01 -2.37 -2.49
N ASP A 339 25.20 -2.12 -1.95
CA ASP A 339 25.88 -0.85 -2.12
C ASP A 339 26.35 -0.74 -3.59
N ASN A 340 26.14 0.43 -4.19
CA ASN A 340 26.63 0.73 -5.53
C ASN A 340 28.15 0.84 -5.57
#